data_540914dda8f72aaf9eac92e8e39a26f8
#
_entry.id   540914dda8f72aaf9eac92e8e39a26f8
#
_cell.length_a   1.000
_cell.length_b   1.000
_cell.length_c   1.000
_cell.angle_alpha   90.00
_cell.angle_beta   90.00
_cell.angle_gamma   90.00
#
_symmetry.space_group_name_H-M   'P 1'
#
loop_
_entity.id
_entity.type
_entity.pdbx_description
1 polymer ?
#
loop_
_entity_poly.entity_id
_entity_poly.type
_entity_poly.pdbx_seq_one_letter_code
_entity_poly.pdbx_strand_id
1 'polypeptide(L)'
;LSDGMGSGEEAFRESTMVVEMLEELLEAGFPVKTAVQMMNTALVIGREEVRFSTIDVSLFDLYSGTCEFVKAGASTTFIKRKDAVEKICSTTLPIGVLQDIEIDIVTKSLASGDYVIMVTDGIMDALPVGEQDALMSTFILDSNIVNPKEMAHHILGQVLEWTGEVPLDDMTILVVGMWKL
;
A
#
# COMPACT_ATOMS: atom_id res chain seq x y z
N LEU A 1 -0.73 -0.70 5.11
CA LEU A 1 0.70 -0.67 4.78
C LEU A 1 1.21 0.76 4.98
N SER A 2 2.34 0.91 5.61
CA SER A 2 2.99 2.20 5.85
C SER A 2 4.48 2.02 5.75
N ASP A 3 5.17 3.00 5.18
CA ASP A 3 6.61 3.05 5.10
C ASP A 3 7.10 4.38 5.69
N GLY A 4 8.01 4.30 6.67
CA GLY A 4 8.58 5.45 7.36
C GLY A 4 9.79 6.00 6.60
N MET A 5 10.08 7.28 6.79
CA MET A 5 11.22 7.93 6.14
C MET A 5 12.57 7.32 6.59
N GLY A 6 13.42 7.04 5.62
CA GLY A 6 14.78 6.55 5.86
C GLY A 6 14.85 5.04 5.97
N SER A 7 15.77 4.52 6.77
CA SER A 7 15.99 3.09 6.93
C SER A 7 16.33 2.73 8.38
N GLY A 8 16.16 1.45 8.72
CA GLY A 8 16.52 0.92 10.03
C GLY A 8 15.50 1.17 11.14
N GLU A 9 15.96 1.20 12.39
CA GLU A 9 15.12 1.18 13.59
C GLU A 9 14.22 2.42 13.71
N GLU A 10 14.65 3.55 13.21
CA GLU A 10 13.87 4.80 13.28
C GLU A 10 12.69 4.79 12.32
N ALA A 11 12.90 4.39 11.06
CA ALA A 11 11.84 4.22 10.07
C ALA A 11 10.83 3.13 10.50
N PHE A 12 11.33 2.02 11.07
CA PHE A 12 10.48 0.96 11.62
C PHE A 12 9.58 1.48 12.75
N ARG A 13 10.12 2.25 13.69
CA ARG A 13 9.33 2.84 14.78
C ARG A 13 8.27 3.82 14.26
N GLU A 14 8.60 4.59 13.24
CA GLU A 14 7.69 5.56 12.64
C GLU A 14 6.54 4.89 11.93
N SER A 15 6.81 3.92 11.06
CA SER A 15 5.79 3.14 10.37
C SER A 15 4.89 2.37 11.35
N THR A 16 5.48 1.78 12.39
CA THR A 16 4.73 1.08 13.44
C THR A 16 3.77 2.04 14.17
N MET A 17 4.28 3.21 14.61
CA MET A 17 3.46 4.21 15.29
C MET A 17 2.31 4.71 14.41
N VAL A 18 2.56 4.90 13.11
CA VAL A 18 1.53 5.32 12.14
C VAL A 18 0.44 4.27 12.01
N VAL A 19 0.81 2.98 11.91
CA VAL A 19 -0.17 1.88 11.83
C VAL A 19 -0.97 1.76 13.12
N GLU A 20 -0.33 1.75 14.28
CA GLU A 20 -1.00 1.67 15.60
C GLU A 20 -1.98 2.84 15.81
N MET A 21 -1.55 4.07 15.50
CA MET A 21 -2.41 5.26 15.62
C MET A 21 -3.63 5.17 14.68
N LEU A 22 -3.44 4.67 13.45
CA LEU A 22 -4.55 4.48 12.51
C LEU A 22 -5.54 3.45 13.04
N GLU A 23 -5.06 2.32 13.54
CA GLU A 23 -5.90 1.26 14.11
C GLU A 23 -6.73 1.80 15.29
N GLU A 24 -6.10 2.50 16.25
CA GLU A 24 -6.79 3.09 17.38
C GLU A 24 -7.88 4.08 16.97
N LEU A 25 -7.61 4.94 15.99
CA LEU A 25 -8.59 5.91 15.49
C LEU A 25 -9.77 5.24 14.78
N LEU A 26 -9.50 4.20 13.98
CA LEU A 26 -10.54 3.43 13.29
C LEU A 26 -11.40 2.63 14.29
N GLU A 27 -10.79 1.99 15.29
CA GLU A 27 -11.49 1.30 16.37
C GLU A 27 -12.34 2.24 17.21
N ALA A 28 -11.88 3.48 17.41
CA ALA A 28 -12.66 4.55 18.06
C ALA A 28 -13.83 5.07 17.21
N GLY A 29 -13.98 4.58 15.95
CA GLY A 29 -15.09 4.91 15.05
C GLY A 29 -14.88 6.17 14.23
N PHE A 30 -13.66 6.70 14.12
CA PHE A 30 -13.39 7.81 13.21
C PHE A 30 -13.43 7.35 11.75
N PRO A 31 -14.04 8.16 10.84
CA PRO A 31 -13.90 7.91 9.41
C PRO A 31 -12.42 7.93 9.00
N VAL A 32 -12.01 7.04 8.11
CA VAL A 32 -10.59 6.87 7.73
C VAL A 32 -9.95 8.17 7.25
N LYS A 33 -10.66 8.98 6.48
CA LYS A 33 -10.17 10.30 6.05
C LYS A 33 -9.84 11.21 7.23
N THR A 34 -10.73 11.26 8.22
CA THR A 34 -10.53 12.05 9.45
C THR A 34 -9.35 11.51 10.25
N ALA A 35 -9.24 10.19 10.38
CA ALA A 35 -8.13 9.54 11.07
C ALA A 35 -6.79 9.94 10.45
N VAL A 36 -6.65 9.81 9.11
CA VAL A 36 -5.42 10.18 8.40
C VAL A 36 -5.11 11.68 8.52
N GLN A 37 -6.11 12.56 8.47
CA GLN A 37 -5.91 14.00 8.70
C GLN A 37 -5.43 14.31 10.12
N MET A 38 -5.98 13.64 11.12
CA MET A 38 -5.55 13.79 12.53
C MET A 38 -4.10 13.32 12.71
N MET A 39 -3.74 12.19 12.11
CA MET A 39 -2.38 11.66 12.12
C MET A 39 -1.40 12.62 11.44
N ASN A 40 -1.75 13.14 10.26
CA ASN A 40 -0.94 14.16 9.59
C ASN A 40 -0.68 15.36 10.49
N THR A 41 -1.73 15.87 11.13
CA THR A 41 -1.62 17.01 12.06
C THR A 41 -0.70 16.69 13.23
N ALA A 42 -0.81 15.50 13.83
CA ALA A 42 0.04 15.07 14.93
C ALA A 42 1.51 14.96 14.52
N LEU A 43 1.78 14.45 13.30
CA LEU A 43 3.14 14.34 12.77
C LEU A 43 3.77 15.71 12.48
N VAL A 44 3.01 16.67 12.01
CA VAL A 44 3.52 18.02 11.68
C VAL A 44 3.77 18.89 12.94
N ILE A 45 2.88 18.83 13.93
CA ILE A 45 2.93 19.78 15.08
C ILE A 45 3.96 19.36 16.13
N GLY A 46 4.24 18.09 16.30
CA GLY A 46 4.94 17.56 17.48
C GLY A 46 6.46 17.51 17.41
N ARG A 47 7.16 18.04 16.36
CA ARG A 47 8.53 17.63 16.12
C ARG A 47 9.47 18.74 15.65
N GLU A 48 10.73 18.68 16.13
CA GLU A 48 11.85 19.52 15.66
C GLU A 48 12.38 19.06 14.30
N GLU A 49 12.19 17.79 13.93
CA GLU A 49 12.61 17.20 12.66
C GLU A 49 11.40 16.80 11.81
N VAL A 50 11.50 17.05 10.50
CA VAL A 50 10.47 16.64 9.53
C VAL A 50 10.52 15.13 9.41
N ARG A 51 9.43 14.48 9.80
CA ARG A 51 9.23 13.03 9.62
C ARG A 51 7.96 12.83 8.83
N PHE A 52 8.04 11.96 7.86
CA PHE A 52 6.91 11.63 7.02
C PHE A 52 6.83 10.12 6.80
N SER A 53 5.63 9.66 6.56
CA SER A 53 5.38 8.25 6.28
C SER A 53 4.34 8.12 5.18
N THR A 54 4.45 7.06 4.40
CA THR A 54 3.42 6.71 3.42
C THR A 54 2.22 6.08 4.11
N ILE A 55 1.03 6.24 3.53
CA ILE A 55 -0.18 5.54 3.94
C ILE A 55 -0.80 4.86 2.73
N ASP A 56 -1.01 3.56 2.84
CA ASP A 56 -1.78 2.74 1.92
C ASP A 56 -2.75 1.86 2.71
N VAL A 57 -4.03 2.21 2.69
CA VAL A 57 -5.09 1.53 3.42
C VAL A 57 -6.14 1.00 2.46
N SER A 58 -6.52 -0.26 2.63
CA SER A 58 -7.61 -0.90 1.92
C SER A 58 -8.66 -1.35 2.92
N LEU A 59 -9.83 -0.72 2.90
CA LEU A 59 -10.97 -1.06 3.76
C LEU A 59 -12.00 -1.86 2.99
N PHE A 60 -12.20 -3.12 3.39
CA PHE A 60 -13.10 -4.05 2.72
C PHE A 60 -14.45 -4.08 3.43
N ASP A 61 -15.52 -3.71 2.72
CA ASP A 61 -16.88 -4.01 3.14
C ASP A 61 -17.29 -5.40 2.61
N LEU A 62 -17.31 -6.36 3.50
CA LEU A 62 -17.61 -7.76 3.17
C LEU A 62 -19.08 -8.00 2.80
N TYR A 63 -19.99 -7.07 3.14
CA TYR A 63 -21.40 -7.16 2.77
C TYR A 63 -21.67 -6.68 1.35
N SER A 64 -21.13 -5.52 1.00
CA SER A 64 -21.30 -4.94 -0.34
C SER A 64 -20.31 -5.48 -1.36
N GLY A 65 -19.18 -6.03 -0.91
CA GLY A 65 -18.06 -6.42 -1.75
C GLY A 65 -17.32 -5.21 -2.33
N THR A 66 -17.36 -4.07 -1.63
CA THR A 66 -16.60 -2.88 -2.03
C THR A 66 -15.31 -2.76 -1.21
N CYS A 67 -14.30 -2.13 -1.82
CA CYS A 67 -13.08 -1.74 -1.14
C CYS A 67 -12.85 -0.24 -1.33
N GLU A 68 -12.61 0.46 -0.22
CA GLU A 68 -12.17 1.84 -0.21
C GLU A 68 -10.65 1.87 -0.04
N PHE A 69 -9.96 2.43 -1.03
CA PHE A 69 -8.52 2.63 -1.04
C PHE A 69 -8.20 4.05 -0.62
N VAL A 70 -7.38 4.20 0.40
CA VAL A 70 -6.96 5.50 0.96
C VAL A 70 -5.46 5.58 0.90
N LYS A 71 -4.93 6.54 0.16
CA LYS A 71 -3.50 6.65 -0.12
C LYS A 71 -2.97 8.06 0.15
N ALA A 72 -1.75 8.11 0.72
CA ALA A 72 -0.96 9.32 0.83
C ALA A 72 0.53 8.97 0.62
N GLY A 73 1.09 9.40 -0.49
CA GLY A 73 2.49 9.16 -0.87
C GLY A 73 2.87 7.70 -1.12
N ALA A 74 1.91 6.79 -1.16
CA ALA A 74 2.17 5.36 -1.24
C ALA A 74 2.32 4.87 -2.68
N SER A 75 3.04 3.76 -2.85
CA SER A 75 3.23 3.06 -4.12
C SER A 75 1.91 2.56 -4.73
N THR A 76 1.92 2.18 -6.00
CA THR A 76 0.74 1.70 -6.72
C THR A 76 0.17 0.44 -6.05
N THR A 77 -1.14 0.43 -5.78
CA THR A 77 -1.89 -0.78 -5.42
C THR A 77 -2.52 -1.36 -6.69
N PHE A 78 -2.46 -2.67 -6.84
CA PHE A 78 -2.99 -3.37 -8.00
C PHE A 78 -4.23 -4.18 -7.63
N ILE A 79 -5.22 -4.20 -8.52
CA ILE A 79 -6.37 -5.10 -8.42
C ILE A 79 -6.30 -6.07 -9.59
N LYS A 80 -5.96 -7.33 -9.30
CA LYS A 80 -6.01 -8.40 -10.28
C LYS A 80 -7.46 -8.83 -10.49
N ARG A 81 -7.92 -8.65 -11.70
CA ARG A 81 -9.16 -9.23 -12.23
C ARG A 81 -8.84 -10.52 -12.99
N LYS A 82 -9.87 -11.18 -13.49
CA LYS A 82 -9.70 -12.41 -14.30
C LYS A 82 -8.74 -12.20 -15.49
N ASP A 83 -8.95 -11.13 -16.26
CA ASP A 83 -8.24 -10.90 -17.52
C ASP A 83 -7.58 -9.51 -17.59
N ALA A 84 -7.46 -8.82 -16.46
CA ALA A 84 -6.91 -7.46 -16.39
C ALA A 84 -6.33 -7.15 -15.01
N VAL A 85 -5.44 -6.16 -14.97
CA VAL A 85 -4.95 -5.55 -13.74
C VAL A 85 -5.33 -4.08 -13.74
N GLU A 86 -6.10 -3.65 -12.74
CA GLU A 86 -6.37 -2.24 -12.48
C GLU A 86 -5.33 -1.67 -11.52
N LYS A 87 -5.03 -0.38 -11.65
CA LYS A 87 -4.06 0.32 -10.80
C LYS A 87 -4.75 1.40 -10.00
N ILE A 88 -4.37 1.51 -8.72
CA ILE A 88 -4.75 2.59 -7.81
C ILE A 88 -3.46 3.31 -7.43
N CYS A 89 -3.23 4.46 -8.04
CA CYS A 89 -2.03 5.28 -7.80
C CYS A 89 -2.31 6.34 -6.73
N SER A 90 -1.29 6.72 -5.96
CA SER A 90 -1.30 7.93 -5.15
C SER A 90 -0.78 9.09 -5.98
N THR A 91 -1.43 10.26 -5.87
CA THR A 91 -1.00 11.51 -6.48
C THR A 91 -0.61 12.54 -5.43
N THR A 92 -0.71 12.18 -4.16
CA THR A 92 -0.51 13.05 -3.00
C THR A 92 0.81 12.77 -2.31
N LEU A 93 1.24 13.72 -1.47
CA LEU A 93 2.44 13.57 -0.64
C LEU A 93 2.19 12.65 0.55
N PRO A 94 3.27 12.04 1.12
CA PRO A 94 3.19 11.34 2.39
C PRO A 94 2.66 12.22 3.51
N ILE A 95 2.09 11.59 4.56
CA ILE A 95 1.69 12.30 5.78
C ILE A 95 2.91 12.84 6.53
N GLY A 96 2.76 13.98 7.18
CA GLY A 96 3.84 14.66 7.93
C GLY A 96 4.65 15.65 7.11
N VAL A 97 4.51 15.68 5.77
CA VAL A 97 5.25 16.62 4.90
C VAL A 97 4.67 18.02 4.94
N LEU A 98 3.35 18.15 4.86
CA LEU A 98 2.63 19.43 4.85
C LEU A 98 1.55 19.45 5.91
N GLN A 99 1.21 20.66 6.40
CA GLN A 99 0.15 20.83 7.38
C GLN A 99 -1.22 20.42 6.83
N ASP A 100 -1.51 20.83 5.62
CA ASP A 100 -2.72 20.43 4.90
C ASP A 100 -2.33 19.49 3.75
N ILE A 101 -2.82 18.26 3.79
CA ILE A 101 -2.62 17.27 2.73
C ILE A 101 -3.96 16.90 2.09
N GLU A 102 -3.92 16.70 0.80
CA GLU A 102 -4.96 15.95 0.11
C GLU A 102 -4.72 14.45 0.30
N ILE A 103 -5.81 13.68 0.36
CA ILE A 103 -5.78 12.23 0.54
C ILE A 103 -6.54 11.62 -0.62
N ASP A 104 -5.88 10.76 -1.37
CA ASP A 104 -6.53 10.00 -2.44
C ASP A 104 -7.47 8.95 -1.85
N ILE A 105 -8.75 9.02 -2.22
CA ILE A 105 -9.76 8.03 -1.82
C ILE A 105 -10.46 7.53 -3.07
N VAL A 106 -10.36 6.23 -3.31
CA VAL A 106 -10.98 5.55 -4.45
C VAL A 106 -11.77 4.34 -3.97
N THR A 107 -13.04 4.25 -4.34
CA THR A 107 -13.86 3.07 -4.04
C THR A 107 -14.00 2.18 -5.28
N LYS A 108 -13.81 0.89 -5.11
CA LYS A 108 -13.97 -0.13 -6.16
C LYS A 108 -14.85 -1.27 -5.67
N SER A 109 -15.69 -1.77 -6.55
CA SER A 109 -16.38 -3.04 -6.32
C SER A 109 -15.45 -4.20 -6.70
N LEU A 110 -15.37 -5.18 -5.82
CA LEU A 110 -14.57 -6.40 -6.00
C LEU A 110 -15.49 -7.59 -6.24
N ALA A 111 -15.11 -8.44 -7.17
CA ALA A 111 -15.80 -9.68 -7.48
C ALA A 111 -15.12 -10.89 -6.82
N SER A 112 -15.83 -12.02 -6.76
CA SER A 112 -15.21 -13.29 -6.35
C SER A 112 -14.11 -13.70 -7.32
N GLY A 113 -12.92 -13.97 -6.81
CA GLY A 113 -11.72 -14.27 -7.58
C GLY A 113 -10.85 -13.06 -7.89
N ASP A 114 -11.21 -11.86 -7.43
CA ASP A 114 -10.34 -10.68 -7.49
C ASP A 114 -9.30 -10.70 -6.36
N TYR A 115 -8.15 -10.09 -6.61
CA TYR A 115 -7.09 -9.90 -5.60
C TYR A 115 -6.69 -8.44 -5.55
N VAL A 116 -6.46 -7.96 -4.33
CA VAL A 116 -5.83 -6.67 -4.06
C VAL A 116 -4.39 -6.91 -3.67
N ILE A 117 -3.45 -6.28 -4.35
CA ILE A 117 -2.00 -6.41 -4.14
C ILE A 117 -1.45 -5.03 -3.79
N MET A 118 -0.95 -4.88 -2.58
CA MET A 118 -0.30 -3.68 -2.05
C MET A 118 1.19 -3.93 -1.93
N VAL A 119 2.00 -2.95 -2.29
CA VAL A 119 3.47 -3.08 -2.27
C VAL A 119 4.12 -1.82 -1.69
N THR A 120 5.32 -1.97 -1.10
CA THR A 120 6.17 -0.84 -0.74
C THR A 120 6.96 -0.34 -1.95
N ASP A 121 7.54 0.84 -1.84
CA ASP A 121 8.41 1.43 -2.86
C ASP A 121 9.65 0.58 -3.14
N GLY A 122 10.23 -0.09 -2.14
CA GLY A 122 11.32 -1.04 -2.35
C GLY A 122 11.02 -2.12 -3.40
N ILE A 123 9.74 -2.52 -3.58
CA ILE A 123 9.32 -3.40 -4.67
C ILE A 123 9.33 -2.67 -6.01
N MET A 124 8.78 -1.45 -6.05
CA MET A 124 8.66 -0.70 -7.30
C MET A 124 10.02 -0.19 -7.77
N ASP A 125 10.85 0.30 -6.85
CA ASP A 125 12.18 0.87 -7.15
C ASP A 125 13.21 -0.19 -7.56
N ALA A 126 12.94 -1.46 -7.25
CA ALA A 126 13.72 -2.59 -7.74
C ALA A 126 13.55 -2.83 -9.25
N LEU A 127 12.51 -2.26 -9.86
CA LEU A 127 12.19 -2.43 -11.28
C LEU A 127 12.68 -1.24 -12.12
N PRO A 128 12.93 -1.41 -13.43
CA PRO A 128 13.40 -0.35 -14.31
C PRO A 128 12.48 0.87 -14.31
N VAL A 129 13.06 2.06 -14.14
CA VAL A 129 12.32 3.33 -14.08
C VAL A 129 11.47 3.53 -15.35
N GLY A 130 10.20 3.80 -15.14
CA GLY A 130 9.21 3.99 -16.20
C GLY A 130 8.54 2.71 -16.70
N GLU A 131 9.00 1.52 -16.28
CA GLU A 131 8.42 0.23 -16.65
C GLU A 131 7.80 -0.51 -15.44
N GLN A 132 7.94 0.03 -14.23
CA GLN A 132 7.55 -0.61 -12.97
C GLN A 132 6.10 -1.12 -12.99
N ASP A 133 5.16 -0.23 -13.30
CA ASP A 133 3.73 -0.56 -13.35
C ASP A 133 3.39 -1.61 -14.41
N ALA A 134 4.06 -1.57 -15.55
CA ALA A 134 3.84 -2.51 -16.64
C ALA A 134 4.37 -3.90 -16.29
N LEU A 135 5.59 -3.98 -15.73
CA LEU A 135 6.20 -5.22 -15.29
C LEU A 135 5.41 -5.84 -14.14
N MET A 136 5.05 -5.07 -13.12
CA MET A 136 4.20 -5.55 -12.02
C MET A 136 2.87 -6.08 -12.54
N SER A 137 2.22 -5.36 -13.46
CA SER A 137 0.96 -5.83 -14.07
C SER A 137 1.16 -7.14 -14.81
N THR A 138 2.28 -7.35 -15.48
CA THR A 138 2.62 -8.60 -16.16
C THR A 138 2.82 -9.73 -15.16
N PHE A 139 3.64 -9.55 -14.12
CA PHE A 139 3.87 -10.57 -13.09
C PHE A 139 2.58 -11.00 -12.39
N ILE A 140 1.70 -10.02 -12.12
CA ILE A 140 0.40 -10.26 -11.49
C ILE A 140 -0.53 -11.03 -12.45
N LEU A 141 -0.61 -10.63 -13.71
CA LEU A 141 -1.54 -11.20 -14.69
C LEU A 141 -1.16 -12.62 -15.07
N ASP A 142 0.14 -12.89 -15.28
CA ASP A 142 0.66 -14.19 -15.66
C ASP A 142 0.60 -15.22 -14.53
N SER A 143 0.40 -14.75 -13.27
CA SER A 143 0.21 -15.61 -12.13
C SER A 143 -1.15 -16.31 -12.19
N ASN A 144 -1.16 -17.63 -12.36
CA ASN A 144 -2.36 -18.48 -12.22
C ASN A 144 -2.52 -19.02 -10.78
N ILE A 145 -1.89 -18.37 -9.82
CA ILE A 145 -1.85 -18.81 -8.42
C ILE A 145 -3.13 -18.32 -7.72
N VAL A 146 -3.80 -19.23 -7.02
CA VAL A 146 -5.04 -18.95 -6.27
C VAL A 146 -4.74 -18.56 -4.82
N ASN A 147 -3.71 -19.15 -4.22
CA ASN A 147 -3.34 -18.87 -2.83
C ASN A 147 -2.66 -17.49 -2.74
N PRO A 148 -3.19 -16.53 -1.93
CA PRO A 148 -2.63 -15.18 -1.83
C PRO A 148 -1.17 -15.17 -1.35
N LYS A 149 -0.81 -16.04 -0.41
CA LYS A 149 0.55 -16.14 0.10
C LYS A 149 1.53 -16.63 -0.97
N GLU A 150 1.13 -17.62 -1.74
CA GLU A 150 1.95 -18.13 -2.85
C GLU A 150 2.07 -17.08 -3.97
N MET A 151 1.00 -16.32 -4.22
CA MET A 151 1.03 -15.20 -5.17
C MET A 151 2.00 -14.11 -4.73
N ALA A 152 2.00 -13.72 -3.46
CA ALA A 152 2.95 -12.76 -2.91
C ALA A 152 4.41 -13.25 -3.09
N HIS A 153 4.69 -14.51 -2.77
CA HIS A 153 6.03 -15.09 -2.97
C HIS A 153 6.44 -15.16 -4.44
N HIS A 154 5.50 -15.46 -5.34
CA HIS A 154 5.77 -15.50 -6.77
C HIS A 154 6.14 -14.12 -7.29
N ILE A 155 5.35 -13.09 -6.96
CA ILE A 155 5.61 -11.70 -7.37
C ILE A 155 6.97 -11.24 -6.82
N LEU A 156 7.25 -11.49 -5.55
CA LEU A 156 8.55 -11.16 -4.95
C LEU A 156 9.71 -11.85 -5.68
N GLY A 157 9.55 -13.14 -6.01
CA GLY A 157 10.56 -13.89 -6.77
C GLY A 157 10.85 -13.25 -8.14
N GLN A 158 9.82 -12.84 -8.87
CA GLN A 158 9.98 -12.15 -10.15
C GLN A 158 10.72 -10.80 -10.00
N VAL A 159 10.42 -10.04 -8.95
CA VAL A 159 11.12 -8.77 -8.67
C VAL A 159 12.58 -9.03 -8.29
N LEU A 160 12.87 -10.02 -7.44
CA LEU A 160 14.24 -10.34 -7.03
C LEU A 160 15.13 -10.83 -8.19
N GLU A 161 14.56 -11.49 -9.19
CA GLU A 161 15.29 -11.85 -10.42
C GLU A 161 15.87 -10.62 -11.14
N TRP A 162 15.20 -9.46 -11.06
CA TRP A 162 15.68 -8.20 -11.65
C TRP A 162 16.82 -7.56 -10.84
N THR A 163 16.85 -7.75 -9.53
CA THR A 163 17.88 -7.17 -8.65
C THR A 163 19.13 -8.04 -8.50
N GLY A 164 19.13 -9.22 -9.11
CA GLY A 164 20.18 -10.21 -8.88
C GLY A 164 20.15 -10.80 -7.47
N GLU A 165 18.93 -10.98 -6.93
CA GLU A 165 18.64 -11.57 -5.62
C GLU A 165 19.07 -10.73 -4.39
N VAL A 166 19.55 -9.51 -4.60
CA VAL A 166 19.93 -8.61 -3.49
C VAL A 166 18.90 -7.49 -3.38
N PRO A 167 18.06 -7.46 -2.32
CA PRO A 167 17.16 -6.33 -2.08
C PRO A 167 17.96 -5.04 -1.90
N LEU A 168 17.51 -3.96 -2.53
CA LEU A 168 18.10 -2.63 -2.39
C LEU A 168 17.46 -1.85 -1.24
N ASP A 169 16.25 -2.23 -0.85
CA ASP A 169 15.46 -1.64 0.23
C ASP A 169 14.50 -2.68 0.82
N ASP A 170 13.76 -2.32 1.87
CA ASP A 170 12.75 -3.17 2.49
C ASP A 170 11.60 -3.47 1.52
N MET A 171 11.37 -4.73 1.23
CA MET A 171 10.40 -5.20 0.26
C MET A 171 9.20 -5.85 0.94
N THR A 172 8.03 -5.24 0.84
CA THR A 172 6.78 -5.82 1.36
C THR A 172 5.75 -5.98 0.25
N ILE A 173 5.13 -7.15 0.19
CA ILE A 173 3.98 -7.44 -0.67
C ILE A 173 2.86 -8.01 0.19
N LEU A 174 1.70 -7.37 0.16
CA LEU A 174 0.49 -7.83 0.80
C LEU A 174 -0.55 -8.20 -0.26
N VAL A 175 -1.05 -9.42 -0.21
CA VAL A 175 -2.08 -9.93 -1.15
C VAL A 175 -3.32 -10.33 -0.40
N VAL A 176 -4.46 -9.76 -0.79
CA VAL A 176 -5.79 -10.09 -0.27
C VAL A 176 -6.65 -10.64 -1.40
N GLY A 177 -7.15 -11.86 -1.27
CA GLY A 177 -8.06 -12.46 -2.24
C GLY A 177 -9.51 -12.35 -1.77
N MET A 178 -10.44 -12.12 -2.71
CA MET A 178 -11.86 -12.00 -2.46
C MET A 178 -12.61 -13.22 -2.97
N TRP A 179 -13.34 -13.90 -2.08
CA TRP A 179 -14.21 -15.02 -2.43
C TRP A 179 -15.59 -14.84 -1.82
N LYS A 180 -16.64 -15.05 -2.61
CA LYS A 180 -18.00 -15.21 -2.05
C LYS A 180 -18.14 -16.63 -1.49
N LEU A 181 -18.64 -16.70 -0.26
CA LEU A 181 -19.10 -17.93 0.34
C LEU A 181 -20.38 -18.42 -0.36
#